data_6e0ccc7f0491abbb8de21880b8a779dd
#
_entry.id   6e0ccc7f0491abbb8de21880b8a779dd
#
_cell.length_a   1.000
_cell.length_b   1.000
_cell.length_c   1.000
_cell.angle_alpha   90.00
_cell.angle_beta   90.00
_cell.angle_gamma   90.00
#
_symmetry.space_group_name_H-M   'P 1'
#
loop_
_entity.id
_entity.type
_entity.pdbx_description
1 polymer ?
#
loop_
_entity_poly.entity_id
_entity_poly.type
_entity_poly.pdbx_seq_one_letter_code
_entity_poly.pdbx_strand_id
1 'polypeptide(L)'
;MKRIIAINSNTYHGYSIEEAIRGIADAGFHYIELTATQGWTEHVFPDQPMRRLMRVQDMLADAGLTPFAMSGHTNLTDPARAGDFRDNIRLADFFGCRYIVSSIGEAHLKDQHSADANETARCVAAFLPELEARDMTLVLETHGKEHGTGRVLQDIVRRIGSERIRINYDTANVIFYGRTDPAADLAACAEDVAYLHIKDKAGADDVWDFPAPGEGRVDFGKIFDVLKRAGNESPFSVEIEFTPEGPGSLEAVDQAVRDSADFFWKHGFEL
;
A
#
# COMPACT_ATOMS: atom_id res chain seq x y z
N MET A 1 3.74 2.42 21.09
CA MET A 1 3.39 3.66 20.35
C MET A 1 2.04 3.44 19.69
N LYS A 2 1.12 4.39 19.82
CA LYS A 2 -0.22 4.26 19.24
C LYS A 2 -0.16 4.76 17.78
N ARG A 3 -0.24 3.86 16.83
CA ARG A 3 -0.22 4.13 15.39
C ARG A 3 -1.23 3.20 14.73
N ILE A 4 -1.92 3.65 13.69
CA ILE A 4 -2.76 2.75 12.90
C ILE A 4 -1.85 1.77 12.15
N ILE A 5 -2.12 0.47 12.31
CA ILE A 5 -1.42 -0.61 11.63
C ILE A 5 -2.47 -1.48 10.97
N ALA A 6 -2.45 -1.51 9.65
CA ALA A 6 -3.32 -2.33 8.81
C ALA A 6 -2.55 -3.53 8.23
N ILE A 7 -3.28 -4.52 7.76
CA ILE A 7 -2.77 -5.53 6.83
C ILE A 7 -3.35 -5.23 5.45
N ASN A 8 -2.50 -5.18 4.43
CA ASN A 8 -2.93 -5.15 3.04
C ASN A 8 -3.50 -6.53 2.67
N SER A 9 -4.73 -6.56 2.18
CA SER A 9 -5.37 -7.81 1.77
C SER A 9 -4.64 -8.50 0.60
N ASN A 10 -3.77 -7.78 -0.12
CA ASN A 10 -2.85 -8.38 -1.10
C ASN A 10 -2.00 -9.52 -0.52
N THR A 11 -1.71 -9.50 0.79
CA THR A 11 -1.05 -10.60 1.50
C THR A 11 -1.76 -11.94 1.29
N TYR A 12 -3.08 -11.91 1.05
CA TYR A 12 -3.92 -13.06 0.70
C TYR A 12 -4.14 -13.22 -0.81
N HIS A 13 -3.17 -12.79 -1.64
CA HIS A 13 -3.23 -13.02 -3.08
C HIS A 13 -3.48 -14.50 -3.40
N GLY A 14 -4.46 -14.78 -4.26
CA GLY A 14 -4.88 -16.15 -4.61
C GLY A 14 -5.90 -16.79 -3.65
N TYR A 15 -6.23 -16.13 -2.54
CA TYR A 15 -7.29 -16.52 -1.60
C TYR A 15 -8.47 -15.53 -1.69
N SER A 16 -9.60 -15.85 -1.05
CA SER A 16 -10.78 -14.99 -1.05
C SER A 16 -10.65 -13.82 -0.04
N ILE A 17 -11.43 -12.77 -0.25
CA ILE A 17 -11.53 -11.66 0.71
C ILE A 17 -12.10 -12.15 2.05
N GLU A 18 -12.95 -13.16 2.06
CA GLU A 18 -13.50 -13.80 3.25
C GLU A 18 -12.40 -14.45 4.12
N GLU A 19 -11.44 -15.11 3.46
CA GLU A 19 -10.27 -15.71 4.12
C GLU A 19 -9.34 -14.62 4.65
N ALA A 20 -9.09 -13.56 3.87
CA ALA A 20 -8.29 -12.42 4.30
C ALA A 20 -8.88 -11.72 5.53
N ILE A 21 -10.19 -11.40 5.51
CA ILE A 21 -10.88 -10.76 6.63
C ILE A 21 -10.73 -11.60 7.91
N ARG A 22 -10.98 -12.92 7.81
CA ARG A 22 -10.87 -13.82 8.96
C ARG A 22 -9.44 -13.88 9.50
N GLY A 23 -8.44 -14.15 8.64
CA GLY A 23 -7.06 -14.29 9.09
C GLY A 23 -6.48 -13.00 9.70
N ILE A 24 -6.81 -11.84 9.14
CA ILE A 24 -6.40 -10.53 9.66
C ILE A 24 -7.04 -10.26 11.04
N ALA A 25 -8.35 -10.51 11.19
CA ALA A 25 -9.04 -10.34 12.46
C ALA A 25 -8.56 -11.33 13.54
N ASP A 26 -8.34 -12.60 13.17
CA ASP A 26 -7.84 -13.64 14.08
C ASP A 26 -6.41 -13.35 14.57
N ALA A 27 -5.62 -12.62 13.80
CA ALA A 27 -4.28 -12.15 14.20
C ALA A 27 -4.32 -10.91 15.11
N GLY A 28 -5.50 -10.32 15.37
CA GLY A 28 -5.70 -9.22 16.30
C GLY A 28 -5.54 -7.83 15.68
N PHE A 29 -5.49 -7.70 14.37
CA PHE A 29 -5.52 -6.39 13.71
C PHE A 29 -6.93 -5.82 13.68
N HIS A 30 -7.01 -4.48 13.70
CA HIS A 30 -8.28 -3.73 13.67
C HIS A 30 -8.49 -2.94 12.37
N TYR A 31 -7.47 -2.87 11.53
CA TYR A 31 -7.50 -2.13 10.27
C TYR A 31 -7.06 -3.01 9.10
N ILE A 32 -7.68 -2.78 7.95
CA ILE A 32 -7.36 -3.46 6.70
C ILE A 32 -7.15 -2.45 5.58
N GLU A 33 -6.19 -2.71 4.71
CA GLU A 33 -6.09 -2.11 3.40
C GLU A 33 -6.69 -3.07 2.38
N LEU A 34 -7.76 -2.64 1.70
CA LEU A 34 -8.42 -3.44 0.68
C LEU A 34 -7.65 -3.38 -0.65
N THR A 35 -7.62 -4.45 -1.40
CA THR A 35 -6.96 -4.50 -2.71
C THR A 35 -7.97 -4.55 -3.84
N ALA A 36 -7.85 -3.57 -4.78
CA ALA A 36 -8.61 -3.42 -6.01
C ALA A 36 -7.66 -3.25 -7.21
N THR A 37 -6.64 -4.11 -7.30
CA THR A 37 -5.58 -4.00 -8.32
C THR A 37 -5.90 -4.93 -9.48
N GLN A 38 -6.26 -4.34 -10.63
CA GLN A 38 -6.64 -5.05 -11.84
C GLN A 38 -5.55 -6.00 -12.33
N GLY A 39 -5.95 -7.22 -12.65
CA GLY A 39 -5.04 -8.25 -13.17
C GLY A 39 -4.12 -8.87 -12.12
N TRP A 40 -4.33 -8.55 -10.83
CA TRP A 40 -3.56 -9.10 -9.73
C TRP A 40 -4.49 -9.56 -8.59
N THR A 41 -4.79 -8.71 -7.63
CA THR A 41 -5.68 -9.02 -6.51
C THR A 41 -6.91 -8.11 -6.58
N GLU A 42 -8.05 -8.68 -6.92
CA GLU A 42 -9.33 -7.98 -7.04
C GLU A 42 -10.28 -8.45 -5.92
N HIS A 43 -9.85 -8.30 -4.67
CA HIS A 43 -10.66 -8.65 -3.49
C HIS A 43 -11.96 -7.84 -3.45
N VAL A 44 -11.85 -6.55 -3.76
CA VAL A 44 -12.96 -5.67 -4.14
C VAL A 44 -12.61 -5.03 -5.48
N PHE A 45 -13.61 -4.76 -6.32
CA PHE A 45 -13.36 -4.13 -7.61
C PHE A 45 -14.59 -3.35 -8.09
N PRO A 46 -14.42 -2.22 -8.83
CA PRO A 46 -15.52 -1.33 -9.21
C PRO A 46 -16.63 -2.00 -10.03
N ASP A 47 -16.32 -3.02 -10.82
CA ASP A 47 -17.30 -3.75 -11.66
C ASP A 47 -18.04 -4.87 -10.93
N GLN A 48 -17.66 -5.17 -9.68
CA GLN A 48 -18.35 -6.19 -8.89
C GLN A 48 -19.79 -5.75 -8.56
N PRO A 49 -20.74 -6.68 -8.51
CA PRO A 49 -22.12 -6.36 -8.16
C PRO A 49 -22.20 -5.68 -6.78
N MET A 50 -22.94 -4.57 -6.67
CA MET A 50 -23.12 -3.81 -5.43
C MET A 50 -23.48 -4.71 -4.22
N ARG A 51 -24.32 -5.74 -4.45
CA ARG A 51 -24.67 -6.72 -3.41
C ARG A 51 -23.44 -7.47 -2.86
N ARG A 52 -22.43 -7.72 -3.68
CA ARG A 52 -21.18 -8.35 -3.22
C ARG A 52 -20.37 -7.36 -2.37
N LEU A 53 -20.23 -6.14 -2.84
CA LEU A 53 -19.50 -5.09 -2.12
C LEU A 53 -20.13 -4.80 -0.75
N MET A 54 -21.47 -4.71 -0.68
CA MET A 54 -22.20 -4.58 0.60
C MET A 54 -21.95 -5.78 1.53
N ARG A 55 -21.93 -7.00 1.01
CA ARG A 55 -21.60 -8.19 1.82
C ARG A 55 -20.18 -8.10 2.40
N VAL A 56 -19.21 -7.59 1.64
CA VAL A 56 -17.84 -7.38 2.15
C VAL A 56 -17.85 -6.34 3.28
N GLN A 57 -18.63 -5.24 3.16
CA GLN A 57 -18.78 -4.27 4.26
C GLN A 57 -19.36 -4.93 5.52
N ASP A 58 -20.41 -5.75 5.38
CA ASP A 58 -21.02 -6.46 6.51
C ASP A 58 -20.01 -7.38 7.19
N MET A 59 -19.25 -8.17 6.40
CA MET A 59 -18.21 -9.07 6.95
C MET A 59 -17.08 -8.33 7.66
N LEU A 60 -16.64 -7.19 7.14
CA LEU A 60 -15.64 -6.34 7.80
C LEU A 60 -16.16 -5.81 9.14
N ALA A 61 -17.41 -5.35 9.18
CA ALA A 61 -18.05 -4.87 10.40
C ALA A 61 -18.20 -6.00 11.43
N ASP A 62 -18.65 -7.17 11.01
CA ASP A 62 -18.83 -8.35 11.87
C ASP A 62 -17.48 -8.84 12.46
N ALA A 63 -16.39 -8.72 11.68
CA ALA A 63 -15.04 -9.05 12.11
C ALA A 63 -14.36 -7.95 12.95
N GLY A 64 -14.97 -6.77 13.10
CA GLY A 64 -14.37 -5.62 13.79
C GLY A 64 -13.20 -4.97 13.04
N LEU A 65 -13.11 -5.18 11.72
CA LEU A 65 -12.09 -4.60 10.86
C LEU A 65 -12.59 -3.30 10.21
N THR A 66 -11.80 -2.25 10.35
CA THR A 66 -12.06 -0.96 9.70
C THR A 66 -11.26 -0.86 8.40
N PRO A 67 -11.90 -0.74 7.22
CA PRO A 67 -11.20 -0.38 5.99
C PRO A 67 -10.58 1.00 6.15
N PHE A 68 -9.25 1.09 6.06
CA PHE A 68 -8.55 2.33 6.31
C PHE A 68 -7.94 2.91 5.03
N ALA A 69 -7.49 2.03 4.15
CA ALA A 69 -6.92 2.35 2.85
C ALA A 69 -7.38 1.35 1.79
N MET A 70 -7.18 1.71 0.53
CA MET A 70 -7.39 0.83 -0.60
C MET A 70 -6.24 0.93 -1.58
N SER A 71 -5.62 -0.21 -1.93
CA SER A 71 -4.72 -0.32 -3.08
C SER A 71 -5.53 -0.43 -4.37
N GLY A 72 -5.42 0.59 -5.22
CA GLY A 72 -6.13 0.66 -6.50
C GLY A 72 -5.18 1.02 -7.63
N HIS A 73 -4.08 0.28 -7.76
CA HIS A 73 -3.02 0.55 -8.73
C HIS A 73 -3.54 0.65 -10.16
N THR A 74 -3.19 1.75 -10.82
CA THR A 74 -3.60 2.08 -12.17
C THR A 74 -2.55 3.03 -12.75
N ASN A 75 -2.26 2.99 -14.05
CA ASN A 75 -1.39 3.99 -14.64
C ASN A 75 -2.05 5.38 -14.61
N LEU A 76 -1.56 6.23 -13.70
CA LEU A 76 -2.11 7.57 -13.45
C LEU A 76 -1.77 8.58 -14.56
N THR A 77 -0.83 8.23 -15.45
CA THR A 77 -0.40 9.10 -16.55
C THR A 77 -1.09 8.74 -17.88
N ASP A 78 -1.72 7.57 -17.98
CA ASP A 78 -2.45 7.15 -19.16
C ASP A 78 -3.89 7.73 -19.16
N PRO A 79 -4.25 8.62 -20.12
CA PRO A 79 -5.60 9.17 -20.20
C PRO A 79 -6.69 8.09 -20.37
N ALA A 80 -6.35 6.94 -20.97
CA ALA A 80 -7.29 5.83 -21.14
C ALA A 80 -7.62 5.14 -19.80
N ARG A 81 -6.73 5.22 -18.82
CA ARG A 81 -6.87 4.60 -17.48
C ARG A 81 -7.44 5.57 -16.43
N ALA A 82 -7.54 6.84 -16.75
CA ALA A 82 -8.01 7.85 -15.79
C ALA A 82 -9.45 7.61 -15.28
N GLY A 83 -10.31 6.99 -16.10
CA GLY A 83 -11.66 6.57 -15.71
C GLY A 83 -11.63 5.48 -14.64
N ASP A 84 -10.78 4.47 -14.84
CA ASP A 84 -10.65 3.33 -13.96
C ASP A 84 -10.15 3.77 -12.57
N PHE A 85 -9.18 4.70 -12.51
CA PHE A 85 -8.71 5.22 -11.23
C PHE A 85 -9.79 6.04 -10.50
N ARG A 86 -10.61 6.82 -11.21
CA ARG A 86 -11.77 7.50 -10.61
C ARG A 86 -12.80 6.52 -10.04
N ASP A 87 -12.99 5.39 -10.68
CA ASP A 87 -13.88 4.34 -10.18
C ASP A 87 -13.28 3.67 -8.92
N ASN A 88 -11.95 3.50 -8.87
CA ASN A 88 -11.26 3.07 -7.64
C ASN A 88 -11.40 4.10 -6.50
N ILE A 89 -11.29 5.41 -6.78
CA ILE A 89 -11.56 6.46 -5.77
C ILE A 89 -12.99 6.35 -5.21
N ARG A 90 -13.99 6.11 -6.06
CA ARG A 90 -15.40 5.95 -5.64
C ARG A 90 -15.59 4.69 -4.81
N LEU A 91 -14.92 3.60 -5.18
CA LEU A 91 -14.95 2.34 -4.44
C LEU A 91 -14.30 2.50 -3.06
N ALA A 92 -13.16 3.20 -2.98
CA ALA A 92 -12.51 3.52 -1.71
C ALA A 92 -13.42 4.36 -0.80
N ASP A 93 -14.11 5.35 -1.35
CA ASP A 93 -15.11 6.16 -0.64
C ASP A 93 -16.30 5.31 -0.14
N PHE A 94 -16.80 4.40 -0.97
CA PHE A 94 -17.86 3.46 -0.59
C PHE A 94 -17.48 2.61 0.63
N PHE A 95 -16.21 2.20 0.76
CA PHE A 95 -15.70 1.48 1.93
C PHE A 95 -15.28 2.39 3.09
N GLY A 96 -15.34 3.71 2.94
CA GLY A 96 -14.94 4.68 3.96
C GLY A 96 -13.43 4.81 4.14
N CYS A 97 -12.64 4.44 3.13
CA CYS A 97 -11.18 4.56 3.16
C CYS A 97 -10.74 6.03 3.19
N ARG A 98 -9.71 6.32 3.98
CA ARG A 98 -9.09 7.64 4.05
C ARG A 98 -7.95 7.82 3.05
N TYR A 99 -7.35 6.70 2.65
CA TYR A 99 -6.24 6.66 1.71
C TYR A 99 -6.58 5.78 0.52
N ILE A 100 -6.13 6.23 -0.66
CA ILE A 100 -6.05 5.39 -1.84
C ILE A 100 -4.58 5.32 -2.26
N VAL A 101 -4.09 4.10 -2.40
CA VAL A 101 -2.71 3.81 -2.80
C VAL A 101 -2.68 3.52 -4.30
N SER A 102 -1.74 4.11 -5.01
CA SER A 102 -1.43 3.73 -6.40
C SER A 102 0.05 3.93 -6.69
N SER A 103 0.62 3.08 -7.54
CA SER A 103 1.83 3.40 -8.29
C SER A 103 1.52 4.48 -9.34
N ILE A 104 2.56 5.08 -9.94
CA ILE A 104 2.37 6.02 -11.06
C ILE A 104 2.07 5.25 -12.36
N GLY A 105 2.84 4.19 -12.64
CA GLY A 105 2.56 3.26 -13.73
C GLY A 105 1.66 2.10 -13.28
N GLU A 106 1.41 1.15 -14.18
CA GLU A 106 0.74 -0.10 -13.83
C GLU A 106 1.61 -0.95 -12.89
N ALA A 107 1.00 -1.62 -11.92
CA ALA A 107 1.73 -2.51 -11.01
C ALA A 107 2.00 -3.87 -11.65
N HIS A 108 0.98 -4.51 -12.22
CA HIS A 108 1.03 -5.89 -12.74
C HIS A 108 0.62 -6.00 -14.21
N LEU A 109 0.07 -4.95 -14.79
CA LEU A 109 -0.21 -4.86 -16.21
C LEU A 109 0.95 -4.16 -16.93
N LYS A 110 1.00 -4.33 -18.25
CA LYS A 110 2.01 -3.65 -19.04
C LYS A 110 1.63 -2.19 -19.28
N ASP A 111 2.52 -1.27 -18.93
CA ASP A 111 2.34 0.15 -19.25
C ASP A 111 2.23 0.36 -20.77
N GLN A 112 1.24 1.18 -21.14
CA GLN A 112 1.04 1.64 -22.52
C GLN A 112 1.49 3.10 -22.69
N HIS A 113 1.72 3.81 -21.58
CA HIS A 113 2.08 5.21 -21.55
C HIS A 113 3.10 5.49 -20.44
N SER A 114 4.05 6.38 -20.71
CA SER A 114 4.98 6.93 -19.75
C SER A 114 5.08 8.44 -19.91
N ALA A 115 5.37 9.15 -18.84
CA ALA A 115 5.40 10.61 -18.80
C ALA A 115 6.64 11.11 -18.07
N ASP A 116 7.12 12.32 -18.42
CA ASP A 116 8.13 12.99 -17.61
C ASP A 116 7.56 13.51 -16.27
N ALA A 117 8.41 13.97 -15.37
CA ALA A 117 8.00 14.38 -14.02
C ALA A 117 6.98 15.53 -14.01
N ASN A 118 7.04 16.47 -14.97
CA ASN A 118 6.07 17.58 -15.08
C ASN A 118 4.73 17.09 -15.58
N GLU A 119 4.74 16.24 -16.58
CA GLU A 119 3.52 15.63 -17.11
C GLU A 119 2.89 14.71 -16.07
N THR A 120 3.68 13.87 -15.39
CA THR A 120 3.23 13.02 -14.29
C THR A 120 2.55 13.87 -13.20
N ALA A 121 3.19 14.92 -12.72
CA ALA A 121 2.61 15.81 -11.71
C ALA A 121 1.27 16.41 -12.18
N ARG A 122 1.16 16.82 -13.44
CA ARG A 122 -0.08 17.37 -14.01
C ARG A 122 -1.19 16.30 -14.10
N CYS A 123 -0.86 15.09 -14.55
CA CYS A 123 -1.82 13.99 -14.67
C CYS A 123 -2.35 13.56 -13.29
N VAL A 124 -1.46 13.41 -12.32
CA VAL A 124 -1.82 13.04 -10.94
C VAL A 124 -2.62 14.16 -10.26
N ALA A 125 -2.26 15.42 -10.45
CA ALA A 125 -3.01 16.56 -9.92
C ALA A 125 -4.45 16.66 -10.46
N ALA A 126 -4.73 16.07 -11.62
CA ALA A 126 -6.08 16.07 -12.19
C ALA A 126 -7.11 15.28 -11.35
N PHE A 127 -6.68 14.48 -10.38
CA PHE A 127 -7.55 13.76 -9.44
C PHE A 127 -7.86 14.56 -8.16
N LEU A 128 -7.22 15.72 -7.94
CA LEU A 128 -7.44 16.54 -6.74
C LEU A 128 -8.91 16.87 -6.44
N PRO A 129 -9.74 17.27 -7.42
CA PRO A 129 -11.14 17.59 -7.13
C PRO A 129 -11.93 16.40 -6.55
N GLU A 130 -11.67 15.19 -7.05
CA GLU A 130 -12.31 13.96 -6.55
C GLU A 130 -11.84 13.58 -5.14
N LEU A 131 -10.54 13.77 -4.86
CA LEU A 131 -9.94 13.49 -3.56
C LEU A 131 -10.42 14.49 -2.51
N GLU A 132 -10.42 15.77 -2.82
CA GLU A 132 -10.90 16.86 -1.95
C GLU A 132 -12.38 16.68 -1.59
N ALA A 133 -13.23 16.36 -2.58
CA ALA A 133 -14.66 16.15 -2.37
C ALA A 133 -14.98 14.99 -1.41
N ARG A 134 -14.02 14.06 -1.19
CA ARG A 134 -14.17 12.86 -0.34
C ARG A 134 -13.31 12.87 0.92
N ASP A 135 -12.60 13.97 1.17
CA ASP A 135 -11.61 14.05 2.26
C ASP A 135 -10.57 12.90 2.23
N MET A 136 -10.21 12.46 1.02
CA MET A 136 -9.31 11.33 0.76
C MET A 136 -7.92 11.82 0.36
N THR A 137 -6.90 11.04 0.70
CA THR A 137 -5.51 11.28 0.29
C THR A 137 -5.03 10.18 -0.64
N LEU A 138 -4.57 10.55 -1.84
CA LEU A 138 -3.82 9.67 -2.71
C LEU A 138 -2.39 9.58 -2.20
N VAL A 139 -1.91 8.35 -2.01
CA VAL A 139 -0.52 8.11 -1.64
C VAL A 139 0.17 7.31 -2.75
N LEU A 140 1.17 7.94 -3.37
CA LEU A 140 1.94 7.37 -4.46
C LEU A 140 2.96 6.40 -3.90
N GLU A 141 2.89 5.15 -4.34
CA GLU A 141 3.78 4.12 -3.86
C GLU A 141 5.15 4.15 -4.55
N THR A 142 6.20 3.93 -3.77
CA THR A 142 7.53 3.61 -4.31
C THR A 142 7.49 2.26 -5.03
N HIS A 143 7.17 2.29 -6.33
CA HIS A 143 6.95 1.09 -7.15
C HIS A 143 7.46 1.30 -8.58
N GLY A 144 7.98 0.21 -9.18
CA GLY A 144 8.50 0.23 -10.55
C GLY A 144 9.87 0.92 -10.68
N LYS A 145 10.57 0.63 -11.77
CA LYS A 145 11.97 1.08 -11.96
C LYS A 145 12.13 2.60 -12.01
N GLU A 146 11.14 3.31 -12.54
CA GLU A 146 11.20 4.77 -12.72
C GLU A 146 10.82 5.52 -11.46
N HIS A 147 9.98 4.92 -10.60
CA HIS A 147 9.40 5.55 -9.41
C HIS A 147 9.69 4.76 -8.12
N GLY A 148 10.68 3.89 -8.14
CA GLY A 148 11.01 2.97 -7.04
C GLY A 148 11.75 3.60 -5.85
N THR A 149 11.87 4.93 -5.76
CA THR A 149 12.51 5.60 -4.62
C THR A 149 11.68 6.77 -4.10
N GLY A 150 11.79 7.02 -2.79
CA GLY A 150 11.11 8.14 -2.15
C GLY A 150 11.54 9.49 -2.70
N ARG A 151 12.81 9.65 -3.08
CA ARG A 151 13.32 10.90 -3.69
C ARG A 151 12.65 11.23 -5.02
N VAL A 152 12.40 10.25 -5.86
CA VAL A 152 11.71 10.47 -7.14
C VAL A 152 10.27 10.90 -6.90
N LEU A 153 9.56 10.21 -6.00
CA LEU A 153 8.19 10.58 -5.65
C LEU A 153 8.12 11.94 -4.96
N GLN A 154 9.11 12.29 -4.14
CA GLN A 154 9.19 13.59 -3.49
C GLN A 154 9.21 14.75 -4.51
N ASP A 155 9.98 14.63 -5.59
CA ASP A 155 10.01 15.64 -6.65
C ASP A 155 8.61 15.81 -7.27
N ILE A 156 7.88 14.72 -7.50
CA ILE A 156 6.54 14.72 -8.08
C ILE A 156 5.52 15.35 -7.12
N VAL A 157 5.45 14.91 -5.86
CA VAL A 157 4.47 15.43 -4.90
C VAL A 157 4.70 16.91 -4.59
N ARG A 158 5.97 17.36 -4.56
CA ARG A 158 6.32 18.77 -4.36
C ARG A 158 5.97 19.65 -5.56
N ARG A 159 6.05 19.13 -6.79
CA ARG A 159 5.55 19.83 -7.99
C ARG A 159 4.04 20.00 -7.95
N ILE A 160 3.31 19.02 -7.41
CA ILE A 160 1.87 19.08 -7.24
C ILE A 160 1.49 20.08 -6.13
N GLY A 161 2.21 20.06 -5.01
CA GLY A 161 2.06 21.01 -3.91
C GLY A 161 0.73 20.90 -3.16
N SER A 162 0.17 19.68 -3.02
CA SER A 162 -1.09 19.43 -2.32
C SER A 162 -0.93 18.41 -1.20
N GLU A 163 -1.54 18.69 -0.05
CA GLU A 163 -1.60 17.74 1.08
C GLU A 163 -2.46 16.49 0.76
N ARG A 164 -3.23 16.50 -0.33
CA ARG A 164 -4.05 15.36 -0.77
C ARG A 164 -3.30 14.37 -1.66
N ILE A 165 -2.05 14.66 -2.02
CA ILE A 165 -1.21 13.75 -2.81
C ILE A 165 0.15 13.68 -2.14
N ARG A 166 0.44 12.52 -1.55
CA ARG A 166 1.61 12.27 -0.71
C ARG A 166 2.29 10.98 -1.11
N ILE A 167 3.27 10.54 -0.35
CA ILE A 167 4.04 9.31 -0.61
C ILE A 167 3.51 8.16 0.25
N ASN A 168 3.28 7.00 -0.37
CA ASN A 168 3.31 5.70 0.28
C ASN A 168 4.72 5.12 0.13
N TYR A 169 5.43 4.99 1.24
CA TYR A 169 6.79 4.49 1.24
C TYR A 169 6.80 2.99 1.50
N ASP A 170 7.06 2.19 0.45
CA ASP A 170 7.25 0.75 0.58
C ASP A 170 8.71 0.43 0.88
N THR A 171 8.97 -0.16 2.04
CA THR A 171 10.32 -0.39 2.56
C THR A 171 11.12 -1.44 1.79
N ALA A 172 10.48 -2.37 1.10
CA ALA A 172 11.12 -3.40 0.29
C ALA A 172 11.23 -3.04 -1.19
N ASN A 173 10.22 -2.34 -1.73
CA ASN A 173 10.22 -1.90 -3.13
C ASN A 173 11.39 -0.96 -3.44
N VAL A 174 11.81 -0.12 -2.49
CA VAL A 174 12.99 0.73 -2.67
C VAL A 174 14.29 -0.07 -2.80
N ILE A 175 14.34 -1.28 -2.23
CA ILE A 175 15.45 -2.22 -2.49
C ILE A 175 15.26 -2.87 -3.85
N PHE A 176 14.06 -3.43 -4.09
CA PHE A 176 13.79 -4.25 -5.27
C PHE A 176 13.80 -3.45 -6.57
N TYR A 177 13.14 -2.30 -6.61
CA TYR A 177 13.07 -1.42 -7.78
C TYR A 177 14.13 -0.31 -7.74
N GLY A 178 14.28 0.36 -6.60
CA GLY A 178 15.13 1.54 -6.44
C GLY A 178 16.61 1.24 -6.22
N ARG A 179 16.98 -0.01 -5.87
CA ARG A 179 18.37 -0.42 -5.59
C ARG A 179 19.08 0.47 -4.58
N THR A 180 18.37 0.89 -3.55
CA THR A 180 18.88 1.83 -2.54
C THR A 180 18.60 1.35 -1.11
N ASP A 181 19.32 1.94 -0.15
CA ASP A 181 19.08 1.67 1.28
C ASP A 181 17.80 2.36 1.73
N PRO A 182 16.81 1.62 2.31
CA PRO A 182 15.51 2.17 2.65
C PRO A 182 15.60 3.28 3.72
N ALA A 183 16.48 3.15 4.71
CA ALA A 183 16.56 4.15 5.77
C ALA A 183 17.17 5.46 5.28
N ALA A 184 18.17 5.39 4.40
CA ALA A 184 18.81 6.57 3.81
C ALA A 184 17.87 7.29 2.83
N ASP A 185 17.13 6.55 2.02
CA ASP A 185 16.16 7.14 1.08
C ASP A 185 14.96 7.73 1.83
N LEU A 186 14.39 7.01 2.82
CA LEU A 186 13.32 7.51 3.66
C LEU A 186 13.72 8.81 4.39
N ALA A 187 14.94 8.90 4.91
CA ALA A 187 15.40 10.09 5.60
C ALA A 187 15.39 11.36 4.71
N ALA A 188 15.46 11.19 3.40
CA ALA A 188 15.42 12.31 2.47
C ALA A 188 13.99 12.79 2.16
N CYS A 189 12.97 11.94 2.33
CA CYS A 189 11.59 12.23 1.94
C CYS A 189 10.55 12.09 3.07
N ALA A 190 10.98 11.80 4.31
CA ALA A 190 10.09 11.45 5.41
C ALA A 190 9.01 12.50 5.72
N GLU A 191 9.24 13.77 5.45
CA GLU A 191 8.25 14.85 5.63
C GLU A 191 7.12 14.81 4.60
N ASP A 192 7.34 14.19 3.43
CA ASP A 192 6.36 14.03 2.36
C ASP A 192 5.66 12.66 2.37
N VAL A 193 6.06 11.78 3.30
CA VAL A 193 5.45 10.47 3.49
C VAL A 193 4.21 10.60 4.38
N ALA A 194 3.07 10.05 3.91
CA ALA A 194 1.81 10.02 4.65
C ALA A 194 1.27 8.59 4.88
N TYR A 195 1.94 7.59 4.33
CA TYR A 195 1.59 6.18 4.47
C TYR A 195 2.84 5.32 4.24
N LEU A 196 2.94 4.17 4.89
CA LEU A 196 4.04 3.24 4.67
C LEU A 196 3.52 1.82 4.45
N HIS A 197 4.01 1.16 3.39
CA HIS A 197 4.00 -0.29 3.34
C HIS A 197 5.21 -0.84 4.12
N ILE A 198 4.90 -1.55 5.19
CA ILE A 198 5.89 -2.30 5.97
C ILE A 198 6.03 -3.67 5.30
N LYS A 199 7.00 -3.74 4.43
CA LYS A 199 7.28 -4.90 3.58
C LYS A 199 8.74 -5.29 3.75
N ASP A 200 9.00 -6.55 4.00
CA ASP A 200 10.38 -7.03 4.17
C ASP A 200 10.93 -7.61 2.86
N LYS A 201 12.23 -7.75 2.80
CA LYS A 201 12.96 -8.20 1.62
C LYS A 201 13.97 -9.25 2.00
N ALA A 202 13.87 -10.44 1.42
CA ALA A 202 14.89 -11.48 1.51
C ALA A 202 15.64 -11.65 0.19
N GLY A 203 16.67 -12.47 0.20
CA GLY A 203 17.48 -12.76 -0.99
C GLY A 203 18.22 -11.57 -1.59
N ALA A 204 18.63 -11.67 -2.86
CA ALA A 204 19.27 -10.59 -3.60
C ALA A 204 18.26 -9.47 -3.95
N ASP A 205 18.77 -8.26 -4.27
CA ASP A 205 17.92 -7.09 -4.51
C ASP A 205 16.88 -7.30 -5.62
N ASP A 206 17.21 -8.11 -6.63
CA ASP A 206 16.38 -8.37 -7.81
C ASP A 206 15.60 -9.70 -7.76
N VAL A 207 15.63 -10.38 -6.65
CA VAL A 207 14.85 -11.59 -6.43
C VAL A 207 13.52 -11.22 -5.79
N TRP A 208 12.42 -11.71 -6.33
CA TRP A 208 11.10 -11.57 -5.74
C TRP A 208 11.00 -12.49 -4.51
N ASP A 209 11.19 -11.91 -3.33
CA ASP A 209 11.11 -12.61 -2.05
C ASP A 209 10.80 -11.59 -0.96
N PHE A 210 9.52 -11.56 -0.52
CA PHE A 210 8.97 -10.58 0.39
C PHE A 210 8.26 -11.29 1.56
N PRO A 211 9.04 -11.77 2.55
CA PRO A 211 8.51 -12.48 3.73
C PRO A 211 7.81 -11.54 4.72
N ALA A 212 7.30 -12.11 5.81
CA ALA A 212 6.76 -11.34 6.93
C ALA A 212 7.81 -10.36 7.50
N PRO A 213 7.40 -9.18 8.00
CA PRO A 213 8.31 -8.21 8.60
C PRO A 213 9.17 -8.81 9.73
N GLY A 214 10.48 -8.66 9.61
CA GLY A 214 11.48 -9.21 10.53
C GLY A 214 12.06 -10.55 10.11
N GLU A 215 11.59 -11.17 9.06
CA GLU A 215 12.15 -12.41 8.49
C GLU A 215 13.13 -12.15 7.34
N GLY A 216 13.14 -10.94 6.80
CA GLY A 216 14.05 -10.51 5.76
C GLY A 216 15.26 -9.75 6.28
N ARG A 217 15.70 -8.74 5.53
CA ARG A 217 16.91 -7.96 5.82
C ARG A 217 16.69 -6.46 5.93
N VAL A 218 15.44 -5.99 5.88
CA VAL A 218 15.13 -4.57 6.10
C VAL A 218 15.43 -4.22 7.57
N ASP A 219 16.25 -3.19 7.77
CA ASP A 219 16.55 -2.69 9.12
C ASP A 219 15.41 -1.78 9.60
N PHE A 220 14.33 -2.40 10.08
CA PHE A 220 13.15 -1.68 10.58
C PHE A 220 13.47 -0.79 11.79
N GLY A 221 14.48 -1.15 12.57
CA GLY A 221 14.94 -0.29 13.66
C GLY A 221 15.39 1.07 13.14
N LYS A 222 16.19 1.10 12.06
CA LYS A 222 16.59 2.36 11.41
C LYS A 222 15.39 3.08 10.76
N ILE A 223 14.47 2.36 10.13
CA ILE A 223 13.24 2.94 9.56
C ILE A 223 12.45 3.69 10.64
N PHE A 224 12.17 3.03 11.76
CA PHE A 224 11.41 3.63 12.86
C PHE A 224 12.16 4.81 13.51
N ASP A 225 13.49 4.73 13.60
CA ASP A 225 14.33 5.85 14.08
C ASP A 225 14.28 7.06 13.14
N VAL A 226 14.24 6.84 11.83
CA VAL A 226 14.06 7.92 10.83
C VAL A 226 12.71 8.59 11.01
N LEU A 227 11.62 7.81 11.06
CA LEU A 227 10.28 8.35 11.24
C LEU A 227 10.15 9.12 12.56
N LYS A 228 10.70 8.59 13.65
CA LYS A 228 10.70 9.26 14.96
C LYS A 228 11.45 10.60 14.93
N ARG A 229 12.61 10.65 14.29
CA ARG A 229 13.39 11.90 14.15
C ARG A 229 12.69 12.93 13.27
N ALA A 230 11.95 12.48 12.27
CA ALA A 230 11.16 13.35 11.40
C ALA A 230 9.84 13.79 12.03
N GLY A 231 9.44 13.24 13.20
CA GLY A 231 8.13 13.47 13.79
C GLY A 231 7.00 12.89 12.92
N ASN A 232 7.30 11.90 12.08
CA ASN A 232 6.33 11.29 11.17
C ASN A 232 5.54 10.20 11.90
N GLU A 233 4.22 10.37 12.01
CA GLU A 233 3.28 9.44 12.65
C GLU A 233 2.35 8.76 11.64
N SER A 234 2.71 8.70 10.38
CA SER A 234 1.92 8.10 9.31
C SER A 234 1.53 6.66 9.62
N PRO A 235 0.33 6.21 9.23
CA PRO A 235 -0.11 4.83 9.40
C PRO A 235 0.76 3.85 8.61
N PHE A 236 0.75 2.60 9.08
CA PHE A 236 1.40 1.47 8.45
C PHE A 236 0.39 0.51 7.85
N SER A 237 0.77 -0.13 6.75
CA SER A 237 0.10 -1.32 6.23
C SER A 237 1.16 -2.40 5.97
N VAL A 238 0.97 -3.58 6.52
CA VAL A 238 1.84 -4.72 6.22
C VAL A 238 1.46 -5.28 4.87
N GLU A 239 2.43 -5.49 4.01
CA GLU A 239 2.26 -6.19 2.75
C GLU A 239 3.29 -7.33 2.64
N ILE A 240 2.79 -8.56 2.45
CA ILE A 240 3.60 -9.76 2.27
C ILE A 240 3.25 -10.36 0.91
N GLU A 241 4.25 -10.59 0.07
CA GLU A 241 4.02 -11.16 -1.26
C GLU A 241 4.72 -12.51 -1.47
N PHE A 242 5.45 -12.97 -0.44
CA PHE A 242 6.18 -14.25 -0.45
C PHE A 242 7.18 -14.35 -1.61
N THR A 243 7.34 -15.56 -2.14
CA THR A 243 8.12 -15.85 -3.35
C THR A 243 7.19 -16.02 -4.56
N PRO A 244 7.70 -16.12 -5.80
CA PRO A 244 6.86 -16.38 -6.98
C PRO A 244 6.05 -17.67 -6.90
N GLU A 245 6.48 -18.63 -6.07
CA GLU A 245 5.76 -19.89 -5.82
C GLU A 245 4.58 -19.71 -4.87
N GLY A 246 4.47 -18.53 -4.25
CA GLY A 246 3.45 -18.18 -3.27
C GLY A 246 3.72 -18.73 -1.87
N PRO A 247 2.75 -18.60 -0.95
CA PRO A 247 2.88 -19.00 0.46
C PRO A 247 2.82 -20.50 0.71
N GLY A 248 2.40 -21.29 -0.28
CA GLY A 248 2.20 -22.73 -0.17
C GLY A 248 0.86 -23.15 0.45
N SER A 249 0.34 -22.43 1.44
CA SER A 249 -0.98 -22.70 2.02
C SER A 249 -1.60 -21.46 2.70
N LEU A 250 -2.91 -21.51 2.96
CA LEU A 250 -3.60 -20.47 3.72
C LEU A 250 -3.07 -20.36 5.16
N GLU A 251 -2.77 -21.50 5.80
CA GLU A 251 -2.19 -21.51 7.15
C GLU A 251 -0.84 -20.80 7.20
N ALA A 252 -0.04 -20.87 6.13
CA ALA A 252 1.23 -20.15 6.04
C ALA A 252 0.99 -18.63 5.94
N VAL A 253 -0.03 -18.19 5.19
CA VAL A 253 -0.42 -16.76 5.14
C VAL A 253 -0.90 -16.29 6.51
N ASP A 254 -1.81 -17.04 7.13
CA ASP A 254 -2.32 -16.71 8.48
C ASP A 254 -1.20 -16.65 9.52
N GLN A 255 -0.19 -17.54 9.40
CA GLN A 255 0.97 -17.50 10.28
C GLN A 255 1.82 -16.25 10.05
N ALA A 256 2.10 -15.90 8.80
CA ALA A 256 2.87 -14.70 8.47
C ALA A 256 2.19 -13.40 8.96
N VAL A 257 0.85 -13.36 8.94
CA VAL A 257 0.09 -12.24 9.50
C VAL A 257 0.19 -12.22 11.03
N ARG A 258 0.13 -13.36 11.72
CA ARG A 258 0.39 -13.45 13.19
C ARG A 258 1.82 -13.04 13.55
N ASP A 259 2.81 -13.47 12.76
CA ASP A 259 4.21 -13.12 12.98
C ASP A 259 4.43 -11.60 12.81
N SER A 260 3.66 -10.97 11.92
CA SER A 260 3.63 -9.51 11.76
C SER A 260 3.09 -8.80 13.02
N ALA A 261 2.06 -9.36 13.69
CA ALA A 261 1.57 -8.83 14.95
C ALA A 261 2.66 -8.89 16.04
N ASP A 262 3.32 -10.04 16.17
CA ASP A 262 4.43 -10.24 17.10
C ASP A 262 5.61 -9.31 16.81
N PHE A 263 5.90 -9.06 15.53
CA PHE A 263 6.93 -8.11 15.11
C PHE A 263 6.63 -6.71 15.64
N PHE A 264 5.41 -6.21 15.48
CA PHE A 264 5.04 -4.88 15.98
C PHE A 264 5.09 -4.79 17.51
N TRP A 265 4.63 -5.81 18.22
CA TRP A 265 4.74 -5.83 19.68
C TRP A 265 6.19 -5.79 20.16
N LYS A 266 7.10 -6.55 19.55
CA LYS A 266 8.53 -6.51 19.84
C LYS A 266 9.15 -5.13 19.63
N HIS A 267 8.59 -4.32 18.72
CA HIS A 267 9.02 -2.95 18.46
C HIS A 267 8.25 -1.89 19.29
N GLY A 268 7.40 -2.30 20.21
CA GLY A 268 6.68 -1.41 21.13
C GLY A 268 5.47 -0.71 20.52
N PHE A 269 4.89 -1.26 19.46
CA PHE A 269 3.62 -0.82 18.90
C PHE A 269 2.45 -1.60 19.51
N GLU A 270 1.28 -0.96 19.52
CA GLU A 270 -0.01 -1.57 19.83
C GLU A 270 -0.79 -1.69 18.51
N LEU A 271 -1.51 -2.80 18.31
CA LEU A 271 -2.37 -3.03 17.13
C LEU A 271 -3.72 -2.35 17.31
#